data_cb8a30ebce483c7cd5a544cabbbf8446
#
_entry.id   cb8a30ebce483c7cd5a544cabbbf8446
#
_cell.length_a   1.000
_cell.length_b   1.000
_cell.length_c   1.000
_cell.angle_alpha   90.00
_cell.angle_beta   90.00
_cell.angle_gamma   90.00
#
_symmetry.space_group_name_H-M   'P 1'
#
loop_
_entity.id
_entity.type
_entity.pdbx_description
1 polymer ?
#
loop_
_entity_poly.entity_id
_entity_poly.type
_entity_poly.pdbx_seq_one_letter_code
_entity_poly.pdbx_strand_id
1 'polypeptide(L)'
;MICSFNRVDEFNVFFDLVSNSCETIELKFNPEGVIANVLNKSHVCFYNLKINEYFFIDYNVKENISLLIDCNEFHAILNQLKKYNTIVLNQEENILEIIGLKEDNRIRFTLHLIDDNYSSPVPPAIDHTANCEIPLSDLKNATEILEKVCKTDRFKVVCSETLGFEISSPVDAMTGYNQTIHANITGDGEIVVNNDYISELNKLNKLNKNIEFKLGNNLPLGWSINNEFDDISINGLIAPILEEE
;
A
#
# COMPACT_ATOMS: atom_id res chain seq x y z
N MET A 1 -24.60 7.48 3.25
CA MET A 1 -23.24 8.08 3.19
C MET A 1 -23.05 8.73 1.84
N ILE A 2 -22.47 9.93 1.79
CA ILE A 2 -22.05 10.58 0.52
C ILE A 2 -20.69 11.21 0.76
N CYS A 3 -19.74 10.94 -0.14
CA CYS A 3 -18.45 11.64 -0.18
C CYS A 3 -18.01 11.87 -1.62
N SER A 4 -17.20 12.91 -1.86
CA SER A 4 -16.66 13.22 -3.18
C SER A 4 -15.19 13.62 -3.12
N PHE A 5 -14.45 13.31 -4.18
CA PHE A 5 -13.03 13.61 -4.30
C PHE A 5 -12.60 13.79 -5.76
N ASN A 6 -11.48 14.45 -5.98
CA ASN A 6 -10.93 14.73 -7.32
C ASN A 6 -9.53 14.14 -7.56
N ARG A 7 -8.86 13.65 -6.54
CA ARG A 7 -7.53 13.02 -6.63
C ARG A 7 -7.65 11.51 -6.85
N VAL A 8 -8.23 11.14 -8.00
CA VAL A 8 -8.59 9.75 -8.32
C VAL A 8 -7.36 8.83 -8.39
N ASP A 9 -6.25 9.33 -8.95
CA ASP A 9 -5.02 8.55 -9.05
C ASP A 9 -4.43 8.22 -7.69
N GLU A 10 -4.41 9.17 -6.75
CA GLU A 10 -3.92 8.95 -5.38
C GLU A 10 -4.81 7.96 -4.62
N PHE A 11 -6.14 8.13 -4.70
CA PHE A 11 -7.08 7.19 -4.09
C PHE A 11 -6.92 5.78 -4.66
N ASN A 12 -6.69 5.65 -5.97
CA ASN A 12 -6.60 4.37 -6.65
C ASN A 12 -5.27 3.63 -6.39
N VAL A 13 -4.21 4.31 -5.94
CA VAL A 13 -2.89 3.68 -5.71
C VAL A 13 -2.97 2.50 -4.75
N PHE A 14 -3.78 2.62 -3.69
CA PHE A 14 -3.97 1.50 -2.76
C PHE A 14 -4.59 0.28 -3.46
N PHE A 15 -5.59 0.49 -4.30
CA PHE A 15 -6.23 -0.59 -5.05
C PHE A 15 -5.32 -1.15 -6.15
N ASP A 16 -4.49 -0.32 -6.80
CA ASP A 16 -3.40 -0.78 -7.68
C ASP A 16 -2.46 -1.75 -6.95
N LEU A 17 -2.21 -1.53 -5.64
CA LEU A 17 -1.34 -2.36 -4.81
C LEU A 17 -2.00 -3.68 -4.38
N VAL A 18 -3.27 -3.63 -3.93
CA VAL A 18 -3.90 -4.77 -3.23
C VAL A 18 -4.83 -5.61 -4.10
N SER A 19 -5.29 -5.13 -5.26
CA SER A 19 -6.29 -5.83 -6.09
C SER A 19 -5.89 -7.24 -6.50
N ASN A 20 -4.60 -7.51 -6.71
CA ASN A 20 -4.10 -8.85 -6.99
C ASN A 20 -3.92 -9.71 -5.72
N SER A 21 -3.99 -9.10 -4.56
CA SER A 21 -3.66 -9.72 -3.26
C SER A 21 -4.89 -10.14 -2.47
N CYS A 22 -6.05 -9.53 -2.72
CA CYS A 22 -7.31 -9.85 -2.03
C CYS A 22 -8.50 -9.83 -3.00
N GLU A 23 -9.55 -10.59 -2.69
CA GLU A 23 -10.80 -10.59 -3.44
C GLU A 23 -11.80 -9.61 -2.83
N THR A 24 -11.84 -9.56 -1.52
CA THR A 24 -12.80 -8.77 -0.75
C THR A 24 -12.05 -7.79 0.16
N ILE A 25 -12.57 -6.57 0.25
CA ILE A 25 -12.04 -5.53 1.11
C ILE A 25 -13.16 -4.84 1.90
N GLU A 26 -12.90 -4.54 3.15
CA GLU A 26 -13.76 -3.75 4.00
C GLU A 26 -13.25 -2.30 4.06
N LEU A 27 -14.04 -1.37 3.55
CA LEU A 27 -13.80 0.08 3.69
C LEU A 27 -14.59 0.59 4.89
N LYS A 28 -13.89 1.03 5.93
CA LYS A 28 -14.49 1.60 7.14
C LYS A 28 -14.47 3.13 7.04
N PHE A 29 -15.64 3.69 6.85
CA PHE A 29 -15.87 5.13 6.89
C PHE A 29 -16.24 5.53 8.31
N ASN A 30 -15.63 6.59 8.81
CA ASN A 30 -15.95 7.22 10.08
C ASN A 30 -15.84 8.75 9.95
N PRO A 31 -16.26 9.57 10.91
CA PRO A 31 -16.21 11.03 10.77
C PRO A 31 -14.82 11.62 10.51
N GLU A 32 -13.74 10.89 10.81
CA GLU A 32 -12.34 11.33 10.61
C GLU A 32 -11.78 10.91 9.24
N GLY A 33 -12.47 10.02 8.50
CA GLY A 33 -12.03 9.55 7.19
C GLY A 33 -12.30 8.08 6.92
N VAL A 34 -11.43 7.45 6.13
CA VAL A 34 -11.58 6.07 5.65
C VAL A 34 -10.39 5.23 6.06
N ILE A 35 -10.64 4.01 6.52
CA ILE A 35 -9.62 3.03 6.87
C ILE A 35 -9.92 1.72 6.16
N ALA A 36 -8.88 1.06 5.64
CA ALA A 36 -8.96 -0.30 5.15
C ALA A 36 -7.74 -1.11 5.55
N ASN A 37 -7.95 -2.36 5.94
CA ASN A 37 -6.91 -3.33 6.25
C ASN A 37 -7.02 -4.53 5.32
N VAL A 38 -5.90 -4.96 4.78
CA VAL A 38 -5.83 -6.11 3.87
C VAL A 38 -4.70 -7.02 4.30
N LEU A 39 -4.95 -8.31 4.35
CA LEU A 39 -3.94 -9.35 4.43
C LEU A 39 -3.99 -10.13 3.12
N ASN A 40 -2.86 -10.31 2.45
CA ASN A 40 -2.82 -11.02 1.19
C ASN A 40 -3.15 -12.52 1.39
N LYS A 41 -3.53 -13.21 0.30
CA LYS A 41 -3.95 -14.64 0.33
C LYS A 41 -2.91 -15.58 0.93
N SER A 42 -1.63 -15.27 0.80
CA SER A 42 -0.52 -16.07 1.37
C SER A 42 -0.19 -15.73 2.81
N HIS A 43 -0.86 -14.74 3.40
CA HIS A 43 -0.63 -14.23 4.76
C HIS A 43 0.80 -13.71 5.01
N VAL A 44 1.48 -13.27 3.95
CA VAL A 44 2.85 -12.73 3.98
C VAL A 44 2.86 -11.21 4.03
N CYS A 45 1.88 -10.55 3.39
CA CYS A 45 1.82 -9.10 3.32
C CYS A 45 0.55 -8.56 3.97
N PHE A 46 0.72 -7.61 4.86
CA PHE A 46 -0.35 -6.80 5.44
C PHE A 46 -0.27 -5.39 4.86
N TYR A 47 -1.42 -4.80 4.54
CA TYR A 47 -1.57 -3.45 4.03
C TYR A 47 -2.62 -2.70 4.84
N ASN A 48 -2.34 -1.44 5.15
CA ASN A 48 -3.28 -0.53 5.79
C ASN A 48 -3.38 0.75 4.98
N LEU A 49 -4.59 1.19 4.69
CA LEU A 49 -4.91 2.48 4.13
C LEU A 49 -5.56 3.35 5.20
N LYS A 50 -5.14 4.59 5.30
CA LYS A 50 -5.81 5.63 6.05
C LYS A 50 -5.95 6.87 5.17
N ILE A 51 -7.17 7.34 4.98
CA ILE A 51 -7.49 8.59 4.27
C ILE A 51 -8.20 9.49 5.24
N ASN A 52 -7.68 10.71 5.43
CA ASN A 52 -8.28 11.72 6.28
C ASN A 52 -9.49 12.36 5.58
N GLU A 53 -10.47 12.87 6.35
CA GLU A 53 -11.64 13.58 5.81
C GLU A 53 -11.26 14.75 4.89
N TYR A 54 -10.12 15.41 5.14
CA TYR A 54 -9.62 16.55 4.34
C TYR A 54 -9.18 16.17 2.91
N PHE A 55 -9.01 14.90 2.62
CA PHE A 55 -8.80 14.40 1.27
C PHE A 55 -10.01 14.66 0.36
N PHE A 56 -11.20 14.62 0.93
CA PHE A 56 -12.47 14.72 0.23
C PHE A 56 -12.88 16.19 0.02
N ILE A 57 -13.55 16.46 -1.11
CA ILE A 57 -14.18 17.77 -1.38
C ILE A 57 -15.41 17.91 -0.48
N ASP A 58 -16.24 16.86 -0.45
CA ASP A 58 -17.39 16.74 0.44
C ASP A 58 -17.28 15.41 1.19
N TYR A 59 -17.46 15.45 2.51
CA TYR A 59 -17.43 14.27 3.35
C TYR A 59 -18.60 14.30 4.34
N ASN A 60 -19.68 13.59 4.01
CA ASN A 60 -20.88 13.52 4.85
C ASN A 60 -21.04 12.12 5.45
N VAL A 61 -20.22 11.82 6.43
CA VAL A 61 -20.21 10.59 7.22
C VAL A 61 -20.36 10.95 8.68
N LYS A 62 -21.53 10.68 9.27
CA LYS A 62 -21.85 11.07 10.66
C LYS A 62 -21.63 9.96 11.67
N GLU A 63 -21.60 8.73 11.21
CA GLU A 63 -21.45 7.51 12.01
C GLU A 63 -20.54 6.51 11.29
N ASN A 64 -20.06 5.52 12.02
CA ASN A 64 -19.21 4.49 11.43
C ASN A 64 -20.03 3.62 10.46
N ILE A 65 -19.55 3.51 9.23
CA ILE A 65 -20.15 2.71 8.15
C ILE A 65 -19.09 1.77 7.61
N SER A 66 -19.43 0.50 7.49
CA SER A 66 -18.58 -0.52 6.92
C SER A 66 -19.13 -0.99 5.58
N LEU A 67 -18.33 -0.89 4.52
CA LEU A 67 -18.67 -1.33 3.18
C LEU A 67 -17.77 -2.50 2.81
N LEU A 68 -18.36 -3.68 2.69
CA LEU A 68 -17.67 -4.86 2.19
C LEU A 68 -17.89 -4.97 0.69
N ILE A 69 -16.81 -4.90 -0.09
CA ILE A 69 -16.86 -4.82 -1.55
C ILE A 69 -15.92 -5.82 -2.21
N ASP A 70 -16.24 -6.20 -3.45
CA ASP A 70 -15.28 -6.88 -4.33
C ASP A 70 -14.17 -5.89 -4.73
N CYS A 71 -12.94 -6.24 -4.36
CA CYS A 71 -11.77 -5.38 -4.56
C CYS A 71 -11.45 -5.20 -6.05
N ASN A 72 -11.60 -6.26 -6.85
CA ASN A 72 -11.28 -6.23 -8.28
C ASN A 72 -12.31 -5.44 -9.08
N GLU A 73 -13.60 -5.62 -8.79
CA GLU A 73 -14.67 -4.84 -9.42
C GLU A 73 -14.53 -3.36 -9.10
N PHE A 74 -14.32 -3.01 -7.83
CA PHE A 74 -14.12 -1.64 -7.40
C PHE A 74 -12.88 -1.00 -8.06
N HIS A 75 -11.76 -1.71 -8.07
CA HIS A 75 -10.52 -1.27 -8.75
C HIS A 75 -10.74 -1.08 -10.26
N ALA A 76 -11.45 -2.00 -10.93
CA ALA A 76 -11.77 -1.86 -12.35
C ALA A 76 -12.62 -0.60 -12.63
N ILE A 77 -13.59 -0.30 -11.77
CA ILE A 77 -14.40 0.92 -11.86
C ILE A 77 -13.53 2.16 -11.67
N LEU A 78 -12.70 2.21 -10.62
CA LEU A 78 -11.78 3.33 -10.38
C LEU A 78 -10.85 3.60 -11.56
N ASN A 79 -10.34 2.56 -12.22
CA ASN A 79 -9.50 2.70 -13.41
C ASN A 79 -10.25 3.33 -14.59
N GLN A 80 -11.56 3.08 -14.76
CA GLN A 80 -12.38 3.77 -15.77
C GLN A 80 -12.63 5.23 -15.40
N LEU A 81 -12.58 5.57 -14.11
CA LEU A 81 -12.87 6.89 -13.60
C LEU A 81 -11.67 7.85 -13.57
N LYS A 82 -10.44 7.37 -13.79
CA LYS A 82 -9.21 8.22 -13.86
C LYS A 82 -9.32 9.41 -14.83
N LYS A 83 -10.17 9.34 -15.84
CA LYS A 83 -10.40 10.42 -16.82
C LYS A 83 -11.47 11.43 -16.39
N TYR A 84 -12.10 11.23 -15.22
CA TYR A 84 -13.12 12.13 -14.67
C TYR A 84 -12.51 13.05 -13.62
N ASN A 85 -13.09 14.25 -13.47
CA ASN A 85 -12.54 15.29 -12.60
C ASN A 85 -12.97 15.11 -11.14
N THR A 86 -14.15 14.54 -10.92
CA THR A 86 -14.71 14.32 -9.58
C THR A 86 -15.38 12.96 -9.52
N ILE A 87 -15.12 12.25 -8.45
CA ILE A 87 -15.80 11.01 -8.12
C ILE A 87 -16.70 11.24 -6.92
N VAL A 88 -17.91 10.72 -7.00
CA VAL A 88 -18.86 10.69 -5.88
C VAL A 88 -19.13 9.26 -5.51
N LEU A 89 -18.99 8.94 -4.24
CA LEU A 89 -19.41 7.68 -3.64
C LEU A 89 -20.69 7.93 -2.85
N ASN A 90 -21.77 7.26 -3.22
CA ASN A 90 -23.06 7.34 -2.54
C ASN A 90 -23.51 5.93 -2.14
N GLN A 91 -23.61 5.67 -0.82
CA GLN A 91 -24.11 4.40 -0.31
C GLN A 91 -25.58 4.52 0.07
N GLU A 92 -26.40 3.65 -0.50
CA GLU A 92 -27.83 3.49 -0.21
C GLU A 92 -28.13 2.00 -0.01
N GLU A 93 -28.64 1.66 1.16
CA GLU A 93 -28.93 0.25 1.51
C GLU A 93 -27.75 -0.69 1.23
N ASN A 94 -27.94 -1.66 0.34
CA ASN A 94 -26.94 -2.68 -0.01
C ASN A 94 -26.20 -2.36 -1.33
N ILE A 95 -26.13 -1.12 -1.74
CA ILE A 95 -25.42 -0.70 -2.95
C ILE A 95 -24.51 0.49 -2.69
N LEU A 96 -23.40 0.52 -3.41
CA LEU A 96 -22.52 1.66 -3.56
C LEU A 96 -22.62 2.19 -4.98
N GLU A 97 -23.22 3.38 -5.13
CA GLU A 97 -23.16 4.11 -6.39
C GLU A 97 -21.82 4.85 -6.49
N ILE A 98 -21.15 4.70 -7.63
CA ILE A 98 -19.88 5.35 -7.93
C ILE A 98 -20.09 6.19 -9.18
N ILE A 99 -19.97 7.50 -9.04
CA ILE A 99 -20.33 8.44 -10.11
C ILE A 99 -19.09 9.24 -10.49
N GLY A 100 -18.71 9.20 -11.76
CA GLY A 100 -17.71 10.07 -12.35
C GLY A 100 -18.32 11.28 -13.01
N LEU A 101 -17.82 12.47 -12.69
CA LEU A 101 -18.25 13.75 -13.24
C LEU A 101 -17.12 14.43 -13.99
N LYS A 102 -17.37 14.87 -15.22
CA LYS A 102 -16.43 15.66 -16.03
C LYS A 102 -17.23 16.57 -16.96
N GLU A 103 -17.19 17.90 -16.71
CA GLU A 103 -17.98 18.88 -17.49
C GLU A 103 -19.45 18.44 -17.58
N ASP A 104 -19.99 18.26 -18.79
CA ASP A 104 -21.34 17.79 -19.02
C ASP A 104 -21.49 16.28 -19.04
N ASN A 105 -20.38 15.52 -18.87
CA ASN A 105 -20.38 14.07 -18.89
C ASN A 105 -20.50 13.49 -17.48
N ARG A 106 -21.43 12.54 -17.35
CA ARG A 106 -21.65 11.78 -16.13
C ARG A 106 -21.69 10.29 -16.45
N ILE A 107 -20.94 9.50 -15.69
CA ILE A 107 -21.02 8.04 -15.70
C ILE A 107 -21.41 7.57 -14.31
N ARG A 108 -22.16 6.48 -14.24
CA ARG A 108 -22.57 5.86 -12.98
C ARG A 108 -22.31 4.37 -13.06
N PHE A 109 -21.73 3.84 -12.00
CA PHE A 109 -21.61 2.43 -11.72
C PHE A 109 -22.37 2.12 -10.43
N THR A 110 -22.93 0.91 -10.35
CA THR A 110 -23.59 0.39 -9.15
C THR A 110 -22.87 -0.88 -8.74
N LEU A 111 -22.29 -0.86 -7.56
CA LEU A 111 -21.61 -2.00 -6.95
C LEU A 111 -22.48 -2.54 -5.82
N HIS A 112 -22.78 -3.84 -5.85
CA HIS A 112 -23.49 -4.50 -4.77
C HIS A 112 -22.52 -4.77 -3.61
N LEU A 113 -22.94 -4.40 -2.41
CA LEU A 113 -22.18 -4.70 -1.19
C LEU A 113 -22.29 -6.18 -0.87
N ILE A 114 -21.21 -6.75 -0.36
CA ILE A 114 -21.16 -8.16 0.05
C ILE A 114 -21.77 -8.24 1.45
N ASP A 115 -22.73 -9.14 1.62
CA ASP A 115 -23.33 -9.46 2.93
C ASP A 115 -22.69 -10.73 3.47
N ASP A 116 -21.55 -10.57 4.14
CA ASP A 116 -20.80 -11.68 4.74
C ASP A 116 -20.22 -11.27 6.10
N ASN A 117 -19.95 -12.26 6.96
CA ASN A 117 -19.26 -12.08 8.23
C ASN A 117 -17.76 -11.92 8.03
N TYR A 118 -17.35 -10.84 7.35
CA TYR A 118 -15.95 -10.51 7.15
C TYR A 118 -15.34 -9.86 8.40
N SER A 119 -14.15 -10.30 8.77
CA SER A 119 -13.38 -9.68 9.84
C SER A 119 -12.11 -9.08 9.25
N SER A 120 -12.04 -7.75 9.22
CA SER A 120 -10.81 -7.05 8.82
C SER A 120 -9.62 -7.53 9.64
N PRO A 121 -8.50 -7.84 8.99
CA PRO A 121 -7.28 -8.19 9.69
C PRO A 121 -6.81 -7.01 10.58
N VAL A 122 -6.22 -7.37 11.72
CA VAL A 122 -5.64 -6.40 12.65
C VAL A 122 -4.13 -6.46 12.54
N PRO A 123 -3.44 -5.31 12.36
CA PRO A 123 -1.99 -5.31 12.28
C PRO A 123 -1.37 -5.78 13.60
N PRO A 124 -0.34 -6.62 13.56
CA PRO A 124 0.42 -6.94 14.75
C PRO A 124 1.19 -5.70 15.23
N ALA A 125 1.35 -5.56 16.54
CA ALA A 125 2.29 -4.59 17.11
C ALA A 125 3.72 -5.15 16.96
N ILE A 126 4.62 -4.38 16.33
CA ILE A 126 6.00 -4.77 16.10
C ILE A 126 6.92 -3.65 16.56
N ASP A 127 7.86 -3.98 17.44
CA ASP A 127 8.88 -3.05 17.92
C ASP A 127 10.13 -3.16 17.02
N HIS A 128 10.15 -2.36 15.95
CA HIS A 128 11.30 -2.26 15.06
C HIS A 128 12.47 -1.54 15.74
N THR A 129 13.69 -1.94 15.40
CA THR A 129 14.91 -1.37 15.99
C THR A 129 15.62 -0.36 15.10
N ALA A 130 15.26 -0.32 13.82
CA ALA A 130 15.84 0.59 12.84
C ALA A 130 14.75 1.24 11.98
N ASN A 131 15.04 2.45 11.50
CA ASN A 131 14.18 3.22 10.62
C ASN A 131 15.04 3.96 9.59
N CYS A 132 14.59 4.01 8.34
CA CYS A 132 15.22 4.78 7.28
C CYS A 132 14.21 5.22 6.22
N GLU A 133 14.50 6.31 5.54
CA GLU A 133 13.73 6.80 4.41
C GLU A 133 14.61 6.77 3.15
N ILE A 134 14.11 6.16 2.07
CA ILE A 134 14.84 6.03 0.80
C ILE A 134 13.98 6.49 -0.38
N PRO A 135 14.62 6.94 -1.50
CA PRO A 135 13.92 7.22 -2.74
C PRO A 135 13.32 5.95 -3.35
N LEU A 136 12.05 6.02 -3.78
CA LEU A 136 11.41 4.92 -4.52
C LEU A 136 12.09 4.61 -5.86
N SER A 137 12.78 5.59 -6.46
CA SER A 137 13.59 5.35 -7.67
C SER A 137 14.73 4.38 -7.43
N ASP A 138 15.38 4.45 -6.26
CA ASP A 138 16.48 3.57 -5.91
C ASP A 138 15.98 2.18 -5.57
N LEU A 139 14.84 2.10 -4.86
CA LEU A 139 14.15 0.83 -4.62
C LEU A 139 13.76 0.14 -5.93
N LYS A 140 13.17 0.87 -6.88
CA LYS A 140 12.79 0.35 -8.19
C LYS A 140 14.00 -0.19 -8.95
N ASN A 141 15.10 0.56 -8.99
CA ASN A 141 16.32 0.14 -9.66
C ASN A 141 16.87 -1.16 -9.03
N ALA A 142 16.94 -1.23 -7.71
CA ALA A 142 17.42 -2.40 -6.99
C ALA A 142 16.55 -3.65 -7.26
N THR A 143 15.23 -3.54 -7.16
CA THR A 143 14.30 -4.65 -7.42
C THR A 143 14.41 -5.17 -8.85
N GLU A 144 14.54 -4.26 -9.84
CA GLU A 144 14.72 -4.64 -11.25
C GLU A 144 16.07 -5.34 -11.51
N ILE A 145 17.16 -4.93 -10.84
CA ILE A 145 18.45 -5.59 -10.96
C ILE A 145 18.40 -7.00 -10.34
N LEU A 146 17.82 -7.13 -9.15
CA LEU A 146 17.66 -8.43 -8.49
C LEU A 146 16.86 -9.42 -9.34
N GLU A 147 15.75 -8.98 -9.91
CA GLU A 147 14.91 -9.80 -10.77
C GLU A 147 15.60 -10.15 -12.11
N LYS A 148 16.09 -9.15 -12.84
CA LYS A 148 16.53 -9.32 -14.24
C LYS A 148 17.99 -9.79 -14.37
N VAL A 149 18.86 -9.37 -13.46
CA VAL A 149 20.32 -9.65 -13.52
C VAL A 149 20.70 -10.78 -12.57
N CYS A 150 20.34 -10.66 -11.28
CA CYS A 150 20.67 -11.66 -10.29
C CYS A 150 19.75 -12.89 -10.35
N LYS A 151 18.56 -12.75 -10.97
CA LYS A 151 17.54 -13.80 -11.10
C LYS A 151 17.19 -14.44 -9.75
N THR A 152 17.06 -13.61 -8.73
CA THR A 152 16.67 -13.99 -7.38
C THR A 152 15.35 -13.36 -7.00
N ASP A 153 14.54 -14.11 -6.28
CA ASP A 153 13.30 -13.66 -5.64
C ASP A 153 13.54 -13.13 -4.22
N ARG A 154 14.79 -13.10 -3.77
CA ARG A 154 15.18 -12.63 -2.43
C ARG A 154 15.78 -11.24 -2.49
N PHE A 155 15.38 -10.43 -1.53
CA PHE A 155 15.79 -9.05 -1.34
C PHE A 155 16.33 -8.90 0.08
N LYS A 156 17.66 -8.80 0.22
CA LYS A 156 18.29 -8.55 1.52
C LYS A 156 18.43 -7.05 1.74
N VAL A 157 17.98 -6.58 2.89
CA VAL A 157 18.10 -5.19 3.34
C VAL A 157 18.88 -5.17 4.64
N VAL A 158 19.84 -4.27 4.72
CA VAL A 158 20.57 -3.94 5.95
C VAL A 158 20.44 -2.43 6.19
N CYS A 159 20.02 -2.07 7.39
CA CYS A 159 19.99 -0.70 7.87
C CYS A 159 21.03 -0.59 8.98
N SER A 160 22.01 0.30 8.84
CA SER A 160 23.05 0.50 9.85
C SER A 160 23.47 1.96 9.93
N GLU A 161 23.56 2.49 11.13
CA GLU A 161 24.04 3.87 11.38
C GLU A 161 25.48 4.09 10.87
N THR A 162 26.26 3.02 10.76
CA THR A 162 27.67 3.11 10.34
C THR A 162 27.88 2.80 8.86
N LEU A 163 27.10 1.88 8.26
CA LEU A 163 27.28 1.40 6.88
C LEU A 163 26.32 2.07 5.90
N GLY A 164 25.23 2.61 6.38
CA GLY A 164 24.17 3.16 5.53
C GLY A 164 23.03 2.16 5.32
N PHE A 165 22.19 2.44 4.34
CA PHE A 165 21.14 1.54 3.89
C PHE A 165 21.64 0.72 2.72
N GLU A 166 21.74 -0.59 2.89
CA GLU A 166 22.23 -1.48 1.86
C GLU A 166 21.12 -2.40 1.35
N ILE A 167 21.11 -2.57 0.03
CA ILE A 167 20.26 -3.54 -0.66
C ILE A 167 21.18 -4.52 -1.37
N SER A 168 20.97 -5.82 -1.17
CA SER A 168 21.81 -6.83 -1.78
C SER A 168 21.05 -8.09 -2.18
N SER A 169 21.64 -8.84 -3.13
CA SER A 169 21.27 -10.23 -3.37
C SER A 169 21.75 -11.10 -2.22
N PRO A 170 21.09 -12.25 -1.94
CA PRO A 170 21.61 -13.26 -1.02
C PRO A 170 22.97 -13.80 -1.49
N VAL A 171 23.71 -14.38 -0.55
CA VAL A 171 25.07 -14.91 -0.80
C VAL A 171 25.07 -16.07 -1.81
N ASP A 172 24.00 -16.82 -1.88
CA ASP A 172 23.80 -17.97 -2.79
C ASP A 172 23.32 -17.58 -4.20
N ALA A 173 23.10 -16.28 -4.47
CA ALA A 173 22.73 -15.82 -5.81
C ALA A 173 23.87 -16.06 -6.81
N MET A 174 23.53 -16.49 -8.03
CA MET A 174 24.52 -16.71 -9.09
C MET A 174 25.30 -15.45 -9.48
N THR A 175 24.67 -14.30 -9.36
CA THR A 175 25.27 -12.98 -9.61
C THR A 175 25.09 -12.13 -8.36
N GLY A 176 26.20 -11.74 -7.75
CA GLY A 176 26.20 -10.86 -6.58
C GLY A 176 25.83 -9.42 -6.94
N TYR A 177 25.03 -8.81 -6.12
CA TYR A 177 24.67 -7.39 -6.20
C TYR A 177 24.67 -6.79 -4.79
N ASN A 178 25.19 -5.57 -4.68
CA ASN A 178 25.11 -4.75 -3.47
C ASN A 178 25.04 -3.28 -3.90
N GLN A 179 24.11 -2.55 -3.31
CA GLN A 179 23.96 -1.10 -3.46
C GLN A 179 23.82 -0.47 -2.09
N THR A 180 24.64 0.55 -1.81
CA THR A 180 24.48 1.41 -0.64
C THR A 180 23.74 2.67 -1.05
N ILE A 181 22.68 3.00 -0.34
CA ILE A 181 21.86 4.20 -0.54
C ILE A 181 22.10 5.13 0.64
N HIS A 182 22.40 6.41 0.35
CA HIS A 182 22.50 7.41 1.40
C HIS A 182 21.11 7.74 1.93
N ALA A 183 20.88 7.46 3.19
CA ALA A 183 19.63 7.66 3.88
C ALA A 183 19.86 8.19 5.30
N ASN A 184 18.87 8.88 5.86
CA ASN A 184 18.85 9.16 7.29
C ASN A 184 18.43 7.89 8.02
N ILE A 185 19.32 7.35 8.82
CA ILE A 185 19.13 6.07 9.50
C ILE A 185 19.13 6.28 11.00
N THR A 186 18.25 5.59 11.69
CA THR A 186 18.27 5.44 13.13
C THR A 186 18.24 3.95 13.47
N GLY A 187 19.22 3.50 14.27
CA GLY A 187 19.35 2.12 14.71
C GLY A 187 19.85 1.14 13.63
N ASP A 188 19.96 -0.12 14.01
CA ASP A 188 20.46 -1.20 13.18
C ASP A 188 19.44 -2.33 13.05
N GLY A 189 19.39 -2.94 11.85
CA GLY A 189 18.52 -4.08 11.57
C GLY A 189 18.78 -4.68 10.20
N GLU A 190 18.53 -5.95 10.06
CA GLU A 190 18.62 -6.63 8.77
C GLU A 190 17.45 -7.58 8.54
N ILE A 191 17.11 -7.82 7.28
CA ILE A 191 16.02 -8.70 6.89
C ILE A 191 16.22 -9.21 5.46
N VAL A 192 15.73 -10.43 5.21
CA VAL A 192 15.53 -10.96 3.86
C VAL A 192 14.04 -11.10 3.61
N VAL A 193 13.55 -10.56 2.51
CA VAL A 193 12.14 -10.62 2.09
C VAL A 193 12.04 -11.07 0.64
N ASN A 194 10.83 -11.45 0.21
CA ASN A 194 10.59 -11.77 -1.19
C ASN A 194 10.56 -10.49 -2.04
N ASN A 195 11.33 -10.50 -3.13
CA ASN A 195 11.47 -9.36 -4.04
C ASN A 195 10.17 -8.99 -4.75
N ASP A 196 9.28 -9.94 -5.01
CA ASP A 196 8.01 -9.66 -5.69
C ASP A 196 7.14 -8.71 -4.87
N TYR A 197 7.10 -8.87 -3.54
CA TYR A 197 6.32 -7.98 -2.66
C TYR A 197 6.94 -6.59 -2.53
N ILE A 198 8.28 -6.50 -2.54
CA ILE A 198 8.98 -5.21 -2.53
C ILE A 198 8.76 -4.48 -3.85
N SER A 199 8.81 -5.17 -4.98
CA SER A 199 8.64 -4.57 -6.30
C SER A 199 7.24 -3.94 -6.48
N GLU A 200 6.22 -4.51 -5.84
CA GLU A 200 4.86 -3.95 -5.83
C GLU A 200 4.82 -2.54 -5.20
N LEU A 201 5.71 -2.24 -4.24
CA LEU A 201 5.77 -0.92 -3.58
C LEU A 201 6.15 0.20 -4.56
N ASN A 202 6.76 -0.14 -5.71
CA ASN A 202 7.07 0.85 -6.76
C ASN A 202 5.81 1.53 -7.33
N LYS A 203 4.62 0.93 -7.18
CA LYS A 203 3.33 1.54 -7.56
C LYS A 203 3.00 2.77 -6.73
N LEU A 204 3.59 2.90 -5.54
CA LEU A 204 3.37 3.99 -4.59
C LEU A 204 4.03 5.31 -5.03
N ASN A 205 4.82 5.34 -6.09
CA ASN A 205 5.50 6.53 -6.62
C ASN A 205 4.54 7.66 -7.05
N LYS A 206 3.24 7.37 -7.17
CA LYS A 206 2.19 8.35 -7.44
C LYS A 206 1.80 9.15 -6.19
N LEU A 207 2.12 8.65 -4.98
CA LEU A 207 1.84 9.34 -3.72
C LEU A 207 3.01 10.21 -3.30
N ASN A 208 4.21 9.64 -3.29
CA ASN A 208 5.44 10.32 -2.88
C ASN A 208 6.64 9.73 -3.61
N LYS A 209 7.77 10.46 -3.56
CA LYS A 209 9.05 10.02 -4.13
C LYS A 209 9.85 9.14 -3.17
N ASN A 210 9.58 9.23 -1.88
CA ASN A 210 10.29 8.52 -0.82
C ASN A 210 9.35 7.54 -0.11
N ILE A 211 9.94 6.49 0.43
CA ILE A 211 9.30 5.48 1.28
C ILE A 211 10.10 5.29 2.55
N GLU A 212 9.42 5.20 3.68
CA GLU A 212 10.01 4.85 4.96
C GLU A 212 10.02 3.35 5.15
N PHE A 213 11.15 2.78 5.60
CA PHE A 213 11.27 1.39 6.03
C PHE A 213 11.57 1.30 7.51
N LYS A 214 11.02 0.28 8.17
CA LYS A 214 11.24 -0.08 9.57
C LYS A 214 11.71 -1.51 9.65
N LEU A 215 12.86 -1.72 10.24
CA LEU A 215 13.54 -3.01 10.30
C LEU A 215 13.79 -3.47 11.73
N GLY A 216 13.99 -4.76 11.85
CA GLY A 216 14.49 -5.41 13.04
C GLY A 216 14.88 -6.84 12.68
N ASN A 217 15.84 -7.42 13.38
CA ASN A 217 16.34 -8.75 13.06
C ASN A 217 15.22 -9.79 13.21
N ASN A 218 14.95 -10.54 12.12
CA ASN A 218 13.90 -11.56 12.05
C ASN A 218 12.46 -11.03 12.32
N LEU A 219 12.24 -9.73 12.23
CA LEU A 219 10.92 -9.12 12.32
C LEU A 219 10.37 -8.82 10.93
N PRO A 220 9.05 -8.77 10.73
CA PRO A 220 8.47 -8.31 9.47
C PRO A 220 9.00 -6.92 9.09
N LEU A 221 9.31 -6.73 7.80
CA LEU A 221 9.67 -5.43 7.25
C LEU A 221 8.45 -4.52 7.30
N GLY A 222 8.54 -3.46 8.09
CA GLY A 222 7.56 -2.38 8.07
C GLY A 222 7.89 -1.38 6.96
N TRP A 223 6.86 -0.81 6.36
CA TRP A 223 7.02 0.29 5.42
C TRP A 223 5.86 1.26 5.52
N SER A 224 6.09 2.52 5.19
CA SER A 224 5.05 3.55 5.17
C SER A 224 5.33 4.62 4.13
N ILE A 225 4.25 5.19 3.59
CA ILE A 225 4.29 6.30 2.67
C ILE A 225 3.07 7.20 2.91
N ASN A 226 3.30 8.50 2.93
CA ASN A 226 2.25 9.50 2.95
C ASN A 226 2.27 10.25 1.61
N ASN A 227 1.13 10.76 1.17
CA ASN A 227 1.13 11.71 0.06
C ASN A 227 1.67 13.09 0.50
N GLU A 228 1.85 14.00 -0.46
CA GLU A 228 2.42 15.34 -0.20
C GLU A 228 1.59 16.21 0.76
N PHE A 229 0.31 15.90 0.96
CA PHE A 229 -0.62 16.65 1.82
C PHE A 229 -0.84 15.99 3.19
N ASP A 230 -0.23 14.85 3.47
CA ASP A 230 -0.42 14.04 4.67
C ASP A 230 -1.89 13.64 4.95
N ASP A 231 -2.71 13.61 3.92
CA ASP A 231 -4.12 13.20 4.02
C ASP A 231 -4.40 11.78 3.52
N ILE A 232 -3.42 11.14 2.86
CA ILE A 232 -3.38 9.70 2.58
C ILE A 232 -2.12 9.10 3.18
N SER A 233 -2.29 8.06 3.97
CA SER A 233 -1.21 7.21 4.47
C SER A 233 -1.45 5.77 4.06
N ILE A 234 -0.46 5.14 3.45
CA ILE A 234 -0.44 3.70 3.20
C ILE A 234 0.77 3.12 3.91
N ASN A 235 0.54 2.09 4.68
CA ASN A 235 1.62 1.38 5.37
C ASN A 235 1.37 -0.12 5.33
N GLY A 236 2.39 -0.89 5.65
CA GLY A 236 2.26 -2.34 5.64
C GLY A 236 3.42 -3.07 6.26
N LEU A 237 3.28 -4.38 6.25
CA LEU A 237 4.26 -5.32 6.75
C LEU A 237 4.50 -6.41 5.71
N ILE A 238 5.73 -6.83 5.54
CA ILE A 238 6.12 -7.96 4.71
C ILE A 238 6.86 -8.96 5.61
N ALA A 239 6.40 -10.22 5.65
CA ALA A 239 7.02 -11.25 6.45
C ALA A 239 8.45 -11.57 5.97
N PRO A 240 9.39 -11.86 6.89
CA PRO A 240 10.74 -12.26 6.54
C PRO A 240 10.77 -13.65 5.88
N ILE A 241 11.77 -13.87 5.04
CA ILE A 241 12.20 -15.22 4.67
C ILE A 241 13.14 -15.68 5.77
N LEU A 242 12.72 -16.69 6.53
CA LEU A 242 13.58 -17.28 7.54
C LEU A 242 14.54 -18.24 6.84
N GLU A 243 15.85 -18.03 6.98
CA GLU A 243 16.85 -18.98 6.52
C GLU A 243 16.89 -20.15 7.52
N GLU A 244 16.75 -21.37 7.02
CA GLU A 244 17.01 -22.57 7.84
C GLU A 244 18.50 -22.62 8.17
N GLU A 245 18.81 -22.73 9.48
CA GLU A 245 20.17 -22.88 9.98
C GLU A 245 20.80 -24.23 9.57
#